data_bdd743826b195cca4ae6bad8474f33c9
#
_entry.id   bdd743826b195cca4ae6bad8474f33c9
#
_cell.length_a   1.000
_cell.length_b   1.000
_cell.length_c   1.000
_cell.angle_alpha   90.00
_cell.angle_beta   90.00
_cell.angle_gamma   90.00
#
_symmetry.space_group_name_H-M   'P 1'
#
loop_
_entity.id
_entity.type
_entity.pdbx_description
1 polymer ?
#
loop_
_entity_poly.entity_id
_entity_poly.type
_entity_poly.pdbx_seq_one_letter_code
_entity_poly.pdbx_strand_id
1 'polypeptide(L)'
;IDRICPDARKLLLIPENHTRNLFYLQNVAQIAAILRLTGLEVRLGSLLPEIDKPTPVTLPDGATLLIEPLRRSADRLGLPDFDPCAILLNNDLSAGIPEILQDLDGQFVLPPLHAGWALRRKSNHFAAYDEVAGNFAKLVGIDPWRINPYFSVCDSVNFHERQGEDCLAANVDAVLGLIREKYRQYGIDETPYVVVKADAGTYGMGVMTVKDASQVTGLSRRQRNKMSVVKEGLAVSQVIIQEGVHTYERVGSGVEEGVAEPVVYMIDRFVVGGFYRVHSGRGKDENLNAPGMHFEPLAFETSCSLPDHCQNPDAAPNRFYAYGVVARLAQLAASLELERTAPREELISCA
;
A
#
# COMPACT_ATOMS: atom_id res chain seq x y z
N ILE A 1 -8.31 -2.46 18.68
CA ILE A 1 -8.62 -1.35 19.62
C ILE A 1 -8.58 -1.87 21.05
N ASP A 2 -9.31 -2.92 21.40
CA ASP A 2 -9.36 -3.47 22.77
C ASP A 2 -7.99 -3.80 23.40
N ARG A 3 -6.99 -4.16 22.58
CA ARG A 3 -5.63 -4.42 23.07
C ARG A 3 -4.87 -3.14 23.41
N ILE A 4 -5.20 -2.04 22.74
CA ILE A 4 -4.51 -0.76 22.89
C ILE A 4 -5.22 0.11 23.92
N CYS A 5 -6.54 0.05 23.95
CA CYS A 5 -7.39 0.84 24.83
C CYS A 5 -8.60 -0.04 25.28
N PRO A 6 -8.45 -0.88 26.33
CA PRO A 6 -9.45 -1.88 26.74
C PRO A 6 -10.83 -1.29 27.06
N ASP A 7 -10.87 -0.05 27.51
CA ASP A 7 -12.12 0.65 27.84
C ASP A 7 -12.59 1.60 26.75
N ALA A 8 -12.04 1.45 25.53
CA ALA A 8 -12.37 2.30 24.40
C ALA A 8 -13.87 2.25 24.10
N ARG A 9 -14.50 3.43 24.09
CA ARG A 9 -15.92 3.58 23.68
C ARG A 9 -16.08 4.61 22.58
N LYS A 10 -15.10 5.51 22.41
CA LYS A 10 -15.16 6.64 21.46
C LYS A 10 -13.98 6.58 20.52
N LEU A 11 -14.28 6.59 19.22
CA LEU A 11 -13.28 6.57 18.12
C LEU A 11 -13.52 7.77 17.21
N LEU A 12 -12.47 8.54 16.97
CA LEU A 12 -12.47 9.58 15.98
C LEU A 12 -11.94 9.03 14.64
N LEU A 13 -12.74 9.10 13.59
CA LEU A 13 -12.34 8.75 12.23
C LEU A 13 -12.00 10.04 11.46
N ILE A 14 -10.77 10.13 10.93
CA ILE A 14 -10.30 11.27 10.13
C ILE A 14 -10.07 10.80 8.69
N PRO A 15 -10.94 11.20 7.74
CA PRO A 15 -10.80 10.84 6.33
C PRO A 15 -9.82 11.74 5.58
N GLU A 16 -9.55 11.36 4.33
CA GLU A 16 -8.90 12.21 3.32
C GLU A 16 -9.70 13.50 3.07
N ASN A 17 -9.00 14.52 2.59
CA ASN A 17 -9.60 15.84 2.27
C ASN A 17 -10.40 15.82 0.94
N HIS A 18 -11.20 14.76 0.70
CA HIS A 18 -11.93 14.53 -0.54
C HIS A 18 -13.43 14.80 -0.40
N THR A 19 -13.81 15.97 0.14
CA THR A 19 -15.22 16.32 0.37
C THR A 19 -16.10 16.32 -0.89
N ARG A 20 -15.49 16.39 -2.08
CA ARG A 20 -16.20 16.33 -3.38
C ARG A 20 -16.29 14.93 -3.97
N ASN A 21 -15.55 13.97 -3.46
CA ASN A 21 -15.61 12.58 -3.92
C ASN A 21 -16.62 11.79 -3.10
N LEU A 22 -17.88 11.83 -3.51
CA LEU A 22 -18.97 11.20 -2.80
C LEU A 22 -18.84 9.67 -2.71
N PHE A 23 -18.23 9.01 -3.69
CA PHE A 23 -17.96 7.55 -3.62
C PHE A 23 -16.94 7.21 -2.52
N TYR A 24 -15.91 8.06 -2.38
CA TYR A 24 -14.96 7.91 -1.28
C TYR A 24 -15.65 8.11 0.07
N LEU A 25 -16.46 9.14 0.21
CA LEU A 25 -17.21 9.42 1.44
C LEU A 25 -18.22 8.31 1.78
N GLN A 26 -18.77 7.63 0.78
CA GLN A 26 -19.60 6.44 0.96
C GLN A 26 -18.80 5.29 1.59
N ASN A 27 -17.56 5.06 1.14
CA ASN A 27 -16.66 4.08 1.77
C ASN A 27 -16.31 4.47 3.21
N VAL A 28 -16.07 5.74 3.49
CA VAL A 28 -15.83 6.25 4.85
C VAL A 28 -17.05 6.01 5.75
N ALA A 29 -18.24 6.27 5.24
CA ALA A 29 -19.51 6.01 5.96
C ALA A 29 -19.67 4.51 6.27
N GLN A 30 -19.33 3.63 5.31
CA GLN A 30 -19.35 2.18 5.50
C GLN A 30 -18.34 1.72 6.57
N ILE A 31 -17.13 2.25 6.56
CA ILE A 31 -16.12 1.98 7.59
C ILE A 31 -16.67 2.40 8.97
N ALA A 32 -17.22 3.59 9.09
CA ALA A 32 -17.80 4.07 10.33
C ALA A 32 -18.98 3.18 10.82
N ALA A 33 -19.83 2.72 9.88
CA ALA A 33 -20.93 1.81 10.19
C ALA A 33 -20.43 0.47 10.72
N ILE A 34 -19.44 -0.14 10.08
CA ILE A 34 -18.80 -1.39 10.52
C ILE A 34 -18.21 -1.24 11.93
N LEU A 35 -17.49 -0.15 12.18
CA LEU A 35 -16.90 0.11 13.48
C LEU A 35 -17.97 0.30 14.58
N ARG A 36 -19.10 0.94 14.26
CA ARG A 36 -20.23 1.08 15.20
C ARG A 36 -20.87 -0.26 15.56
N LEU A 37 -20.84 -1.27 14.69
CA LEU A 37 -21.32 -2.62 15.00
C LEU A 37 -20.54 -3.29 16.15
N THR A 38 -19.33 -2.83 16.43
CA THR A 38 -18.52 -3.30 17.58
C THR A 38 -18.90 -2.63 18.91
N GLY A 39 -19.89 -1.76 18.93
CA GLY A 39 -20.31 -1.00 20.11
C GLY A 39 -19.55 0.30 20.36
N LEU A 40 -18.68 0.70 19.41
CA LEU A 40 -17.96 1.99 19.48
C LEU A 40 -18.86 3.15 19.04
N GLU A 41 -18.77 4.27 19.75
CA GLU A 41 -19.25 5.56 19.26
C GLU A 41 -18.22 6.12 18.30
N VAL A 42 -18.56 6.21 17.00
CA VAL A 42 -17.66 6.67 15.95
C VAL A 42 -18.16 7.98 15.37
N ARG A 43 -17.34 9.03 15.48
CA ARG A 43 -17.61 10.33 14.85
C ARG A 43 -16.49 10.69 13.87
N LEU A 44 -16.81 11.55 12.91
CA LEU A 44 -15.89 11.95 11.84
C LEU A 44 -15.41 13.37 12.04
N GLY A 45 -14.09 13.56 12.01
CA GLY A 45 -13.45 14.87 12.02
C GLY A 45 -12.78 15.19 10.69
N SER A 46 -12.66 16.46 10.34
CA SER A 46 -11.98 16.91 9.12
C SER A 46 -10.74 17.73 9.40
N LEU A 47 -9.69 17.48 8.64
CA LEU A 47 -8.46 18.30 8.58
C LEU A 47 -8.65 19.57 7.73
N LEU A 48 -9.79 19.70 7.02
CA LEU A 48 -10.07 20.86 6.18
C LEU A 48 -10.44 22.08 7.03
N PRO A 49 -9.71 23.20 6.91
CA PRO A 49 -9.96 24.41 7.70
C PRO A 49 -11.35 25.03 7.47
N GLU A 50 -11.94 24.81 6.29
CA GLU A 50 -13.28 25.30 5.93
C GLU A 50 -14.42 24.58 6.65
N ILE A 51 -14.15 23.43 7.28
CA ILE A 51 -15.12 22.74 8.15
C ILE A 51 -15.00 23.32 9.57
N ASP A 52 -15.63 24.46 9.79
CA ASP A 52 -15.65 25.20 11.06
C ASP A 52 -16.84 24.85 11.97
N LYS A 53 -17.83 24.15 11.43
CA LYS A 53 -19.05 23.67 12.10
C LYS A 53 -19.45 22.29 11.58
N PRO A 54 -20.28 21.53 12.33
CA PRO A 54 -20.82 20.27 11.86
C PRO A 54 -21.49 20.42 10.49
N THR A 55 -20.96 19.74 9.49
CA THR A 55 -21.35 19.87 8.08
C THR A 55 -21.93 18.55 7.58
N PRO A 56 -23.23 18.50 7.25
CA PRO A 56 -23.85 17.33 6.67
C PRO A 56 -23.50 17.21 5.18
N VAL A 57 -23.12 15.99 4.76
CA VAL A 57 -22.88 15.66 3.35
C VAL A 57 -23.87 14.56 2.94
N THR A 58 -24.66 14.82 1.90
CA THR A 58 -25.58 13.84 1.34
C THR A 58 -24.80 12.88 0.43
N LEU A 59 -24.87 11.59 0.72
CA LEU A 59 -24.24 10.52 -0.05
C LEU A 59 -25.10 10.08 -1.23
N PRO A 60 -24.53 9.36 -2.23
CA PRO A 60 -25.27 8.90 -3.40
C PRO A 60 -26.49 8.01 -3.12
N ASP A 61 -26.48 7.28 -2.00
CA ASP A 61 -27.57 6.43 -1.52
C ASP A 61 -28.65 7.21 -0.74
N GLY A 62 -28.51 8.54 -0.61
CA GLY A 62 -29.41 9.40 0.13
C GLY A 62 -29.12 9.47 1.65
N ALA A 63 -28.17 8.70 2.15
CA ALA A 63 -27.74 8.80 3.55
C ALA A 63 -27.00 10.12 3.81
N THR A 64 -26.99 10.57 5.07
CA THR A 64 -26.26 11.77 5.48
C THR A 64 -25.05 11.40 6.31
N LEU A 65 -23.87 11.84 5.90
CA LEU A 65 -22.63 11.75 6.64
C LEU A 65 -22.36 13.11 7.31
N LEU A 66 -22.21 13.11 8.64
CA LEU A 66 -21.86 14.33 9.37
C LEU A 66 -20.34 14.39 9.54
N ILE A 67 -19.71 15.47 9.08
CA ILE A 67 -18.30 15.78 9.23
C ILE A 67 -18.16 16.98 10.15
N GLU A 68 -17.27 16.90 11.15
CA GLU A 68 -17.19 17.87 12.21
C GLU A 68 -15.80 18.53 12.30
N PRO A 69 -15.73 19.77 12.82
CA PRO A 69 -14.45 20.45 13.00
C PRO A 69 -13.63 19.77 14.11
N LEU A 70 -12.35 19.59 13.86
CA LEU A 70 -11.41 19.11 14.86
C LEU A 70 -11.16 20.19 15.93
N ARG A 71 -10.99 19.75 17.17
CA ARG A 71 -10.62 20.58 18.32
C ARG A 71 -9.42 19.99 19.03
N ARG A 72 -8.35 20.77 19.10
CA ARG A 72 -7.15 20.42 19.84
C ARG A 72 -7.17 21.00 21.25
N SER A 73 -6.84 20.21 22.23
CA SER A 73 -6.60 20.64 23.61
C SER A 73 -5.28 20.00 24.12
N ALA A 74 -4.26 20.81 24.30
CA ALA A 74 -2.93 20.33 24.69
C ALA A 74 -2.45 19.15 23.84
N ASP A 75 -2.33 17.97 24.43
CA ASP A 75 -1.86 16.71 23.87
C ASP A 75 -2.98 15.84 23.27
N ARG A 76 -4.22 16.35 23.19
CA ARG A 76 -5.39 15.57 22.74
C ARG A 76 -6.12 16.25 21.59
N LEU A 77 -6.71 15.42 20.72
CA LEU A 77 -7.53 15.85 19.59
C LEU A 77 -8.93 15.22 19.71
N GLY A 78 -9.96 16.02 19.52
CA GLY A 78 -11.35 15.57 19.55
C GLY A 78 -12.25 16.42 18.69
N LEU A 79 -13.56 16.37 18.99
CA LEU A 79 -14.58 17.24 18.41
C LEU A 79 -15.27 18.02 19.54
N PRO A 80 -16.11 19.01 19.25
CA PRO A 80 -16.96 19.59 20.26
C PRO A 80 -17.73 18.50 21.00
N ASP A 81 -17.61 18.45 22.34
CA ASP A 81 -18.25 17.48 23.23
C ASP A 81 -17.88 15.99 22.97
N PHE A 82 -16.76 15.73 22.28
CA PHE A 82 -16.33 14.38 21.99
C PHE A 82 -14.80 14.24 22.17
N ASP A 83 -14.39 13.56 23.24
CA ASP A 83 -13.01 13.22 23.53
C ASP A 83 -12.80 11.72 23.25
N PRO A 84 -12.15 11.37 22.10
CA PRO A 84 -11.92 9.99 21.71
C PRO A 84 -10.71 9.40 22.44
N CYS A 85 -10.75 8.10 22.72
CA CYS A 85 -9.60 7.37 23.22
C CYS A 85 -8.62 6.98 22.13
N ALA A 86 -9.09 6.85 20.89
CA ALA A 86 -8.26 6.55 19.73
C ALA A 86 -8.70 7.34 18.50
N ILE A 87 -7.74 7.57 17.61
CA ILE A 87 -7.93 8.25 16.33
C ILE A 87 -7.61 7.24 15.23
N LEU A 88 -8.56 6.99 14.34
CA LEU A 88 -8.34 6.21 13.13
C LEU A 88 -8.15 7.15 11.94
N LEU A 89 -6.96 7.13 11.35
CA LEU A 89 -6.65 7.89 10.15
C LEU A 89 -7.01 7.07 8.91
N ASN A 90 -8.05 7.46 8.21
CA ASN A 90 -8.28 7.05 6.82
C ASN A 90 -7.71 8.14 5.90
N ASN A 91 -6.45 8.48 6.12
CA ASN A 91 -5.72 9.54 5.44
C ASN A 91 -4.27 9.08 5.19
N ASP A 92 -3.79 9.20 3.96
CA ASP A 92 -2.47 8.71 3.56
C ASP A 92 -1.32 9.63 3.98
N LEU A 93 -1.62 10.82 4.49
CA LEU A 93 -0.65 11.84 4.89
C LEU A 93 0.40 12.14 3.81
N SER A 94 0.05 12.03 2.53
CA SER A 94 0.98 12.22 1.42
C SER A 94 1.51 13.66 1.31
N ALA A 95 0.77 14.64 1.82
CA ALA A 95 1.19 16.04 1.89
C ALA A 95 2.04 16.39 3.14
N GLY A 96 2.34 15.40 3.97
CA GLY A 96 3.01 15.58 5.26
C GLY A 96 2.08 15.42 6.45
N ILE A 97 2.63 15.52 7.65
CA ILE A 97 1.87 15.43 8.89
C ILE A 97 1.33 16.80 9.25
N PRO A 98 0.00 17.00 9.27
CA PRO A 98 -0.60 18.25 9.73
C PRO A 98 -0.22 18.58 11.18
N GLU A 99 0.03 19.85 11.47
CA GLU A 99 0.42 20.32 12.81
C GLU A 99 -0.57 19.89 13.90
N ILE A 100 -1.86 19.90 13.58
CA ILE A 100 -2.92 19.52 14.52
C ILE A 100 -2.84 18.03 14.95
N LEU A 101 -2.12 17.17 14.22
CA LEU A 101 -1.92 15.76 14.54
C LEU A 101 -0.60 15.48 15.28
N GLN A 102 0.31 16.45 15.36
CA GLN A 102 1.61 16.26 16.01
C GLN A 102 1.46 16.28 17.54
N ASP A 103 2.36 15.60 18.24
CA ASP A 103 2.46 15.60 19.72
C ASP A 103 1.13 15.26 20.42
N LEU A 104 0.47 14.19 19.99
CA LEU A 104 -0.75 13.65 20.59
C LEU A 104 -0.41 12.52 21.59
N ASP A 105 0.34 12.84 22.66
CA ASP A 105 0.84 11.84 23.61
C ASP A 105 -0.27 11.15 24.44
N GLY A 106 -1.43 11.80 24.57
CA GLY A 106 -2.57 11.28 25.33
C GLY A 106 -3.52 10.39 24.54
N GLN A 107 -3.23 10.06 23.27
CA GLN A 107 -4.15 9.31 22.40
C GLN A 107 -3.42 8.39 21.44
N PHE A 108 -4.04 7.23 21.16
CA PHE A 108 -3.54 6.34 20.09
C PHE A 108 -3.98 6.84 18.73
N VAL A 109 -3.01 6.99 17.82
CA VAL A 109 -3.25 7.32 16.42
C VAL A 109 -2.94 6.10 15.56
N LEU A 110 -3.91 5.64 14.78
CA LEU A 110 -3.85 4.43 13.98
C LEU A 110 -4.17 4.73 12.52
N PRO A 111 -3.31 4.34 11.56
CA PRO A 111 -1.92 3.93 11.76
C PRO A 111 -1.09 5.07 12.37
N PRO A 112 0.11 4.79 12.92
CA PRO A 112 0.95 5.82 13.50
C PRO A 112 1.38 6.85 12.44
N LEU A 113 1.64 8.09 12.83
CA LEU A 113 1.89 9.20 11.91
C LEU A 113 3.08 8.94 10.96
N HIS A 114 4.13 8.25 11.45
CA HIS A 114 5.29 7.89 10.64
C HIS A 114 5.00 6.81 9.57
N ALA A 115 3.81 6.18 9.61
CA ALA A 115 3.31 5.33 8.54
C ALA A 115 2.77 6.11 7.33
N GLY A 116 2.68 7.45 7.43
CA GLY A 116 2.23 8.31 6.34
C GLY A 116 3.14 8.26 5.11
N TRP A 117 2.55 8.35 3.92
CA TRP A 117 3.29 8.21 2.66
C TRP A 117 4.31 9.32 2.36
N ALA A 118 4.24 10.45 3.06
CA ALA A 118 5.30 11.48 2.98
C ALA A 118 6.62 10.98 3.58
N LEU A 119 6.56 10.11 4.60
CA LEU A 119 7.72 9.62 5.34
C LEU A 119 8.14 8.21 4.92
N ARG A 120 7.17 7.34 4.60
CA ARG A 120 7.47 5.95 4.22
C ARG A 120 8.29 5.86 2.94
N ARG A 121 9.21 4.90 2.92
CA ARG A 121 10.01 4.53 1.77
C ARG A 121 9.74 3.09 1.39
N LYS A 122 9.57 2.84 0.08
CA LYS A 122 9.38 1.48 -0.45
C LYS A 122 10.57 0.58 -0.13
N SER A 123 11.77 1.14 -0.20
CA SER A 123 13.02 0.45 0.14
C SER A 123 13.03 -0.10 1.56
N ASN A 124 12.51 0.66 2.55
CA ASN A 124 12.41 0.19 3.94
C ASN A 124 11.48 -1.02 4.05
N HIS A 125 10.34 -0.97 3.36
CA HIS A 125 9.40 -2.09 3.33
C HIS A 125 10.01 -3.32 2.65
N PHE A 126 10.67 -3.14 1.50
CA PHE A 126 11.30 -4.25 0.77
C PHE A 126 12.45 -4.88 1.57
N ALA A 127 13.24 -4.10 2.29
CA ALA A 127 14.27 -4.62 3.18
C ALA A 127 13.68 -5.44 4.35
N ALA A 128 12.60 -4.97 4.96
CA ALA A 128 11.87 -5.73 5.98
C ALA A 128 11.22 -6.99 5.41
N TYR A 129 10.66 -6.90 4.18
CA TYR A 129 10.06 -8.05 3.51
C TYR A 129 11.10 -9.11 3.14
N ASP A 130 12.27 -8.71 2.67
CA ASP A 130 13.39 -9.61 2.36
C ASP A 130 13.78 -10.48 3.57
N GLU A 131 13.88 -9.86 4.73
CA GLU A 131 14.17 -10.57 5.99
C GLU A 131 13.04 -11.55 6.37
N VAL A 132 11.79 -11.09 6.37
CA VAL A 132 10.63 -11.91 6.75
C VAL A 132 10.42 -13.07 5.77
N ALA A 133 10.48 -12.79 4.48
CA ALA A 133 10.30 -13.81 3.43
C ALA A 133 11.46 -14.80 3.40
N GLY A 134 12.70 -14.34 3.60
CA GLY A 134 13.89 -15.21 3.70
C GLY A 134 13.80 -16.15 4.90
N ASN A 135 13.39 -15.66 6.06
CA ASN A 135 13.18 -16.50 7.25
C ASN A 135 12.07 -17.53 7.05
N PHE A 136 10.95 -17.12 6.46
CA PHE A 136 9.86 -18.04 6.13
C PHE A 136 10.28 -19.08 5.11
N ALA A 137 10.94 -18.69 4.03
CA ALA A 137 11.42 -19.59 2.99
C ALA A 137 12.37 -20.67 3.55
N LYS A 138 13.28 -20.27 4.45
CA LYS A 138 14.17 -21.19 5.17
C LYS A 138 13.39 -22.18 6.05
N LEU A 139 12.35 -21.69 6.75
CA LEU A 139 11.52 -22.52 7.63
C LEU A 139 10.77 -23.61 6.85
N VAL A 140 10.24 -23.27 5.66
CA VAL A 140 9.44 -24.21 4.85
C VAL A 140 10.24 -24.92 3.75
N GLY A 141 11.54 -24.64 3.63
CA GLY A 141 12.44 -25.33 2.70
C GLY A 141 12.25 -24.97 1.23
N ILE A 142 11.88 -23.72 0.92
CA ILE A 142 11.73 -23.23 -0.46
C ILE A 142 12.79 -22.18 -0.80
N ASP A 143 13.03 -21.98 -2.09
CA ASP A 143 13.83 -20.85 -2.56
C ASP A 143 13.08 -19.54 -2.25
N PRO A 144 13.69 -18.59 -1.50
CA PRO A 144 13.05 -17.31 -1.16
C PRO A 144 12.61 -16.52 -2.39
N TRP A 145 13.30 -16.62 -3.53
CA TRP A 145 12.93 -15.95 -4.76
C TRP A 145 11.49 -16.26 -5.23
N ARG A 146 10.92 -17.41 -4.88
CA ARG A 146 9.55 -17.78 -5.24
C ARG A 146 8.48 -16.90 -4.62
N ILE A 147 8.81 -16.17 -3.57
CA ILE A 147 7.90 -15.30 -2.81
C ILE A 147 8.47 -13.90 -2.57
N ASN A 148 9.72 -13.67 -2.95
CA ASN A 148 10.45 -12.43 -2.67
C ASN A 148 11.19 -11.96 -3.93
N PRO A 149 10.71 -10.90 -4.62
CA PRO A 149 11.36 -10.37 -5.80
C PRO A 149 12.65 -9.64 -5.44
N TYR A 150 13.65 -9.69 -6.32
CA TYR A 150 14.87 -8.91 -6.19
C TYR A 150 14.60 -7.41 -6.25
N PHE A 151 15.36 -6.65 -5.51
CA PHE A 151 15.33 -5.19 -5.59
C PHE A 151 16.72 -4.59 -5.32
N SER A 152 16.88 -3.35 -5.75
CA SER A 152 18.03 -2.49 -5.44
C SER A 152 17.55 -1.06 -5.24
N VAL A 153 18.37 -0.23 -4.62
CA VAL A 153 18.09 1.18 -4.37
C VAL A 153 19.16 2.03 -5.03
N CYS A 154 18.77 3.12 -5.64
CA CYS A 154 19.70 4.12 -6.17
C CYS A 154 19.37 5.47 -5.54
N ASP A 155 20.32 5.96 -4.75
CA ASP A 155 20.27 7.27 -4.11
C ASP A 155 20.83 8.34 -5.04
N SER A 156 20.48 9.60 -4.77
CA SER A 156 21.05 10.75 -5.49
C SER A 156 20.78 10.76 -7.00
N VAL A 157 19.55 10.41 -7.39
CA VAL A 157 19.10 10.50 -8.78
C VAL A 157 18.44 11.85 -9.02
N ASN A 158 18.85 12.53 -10.10
CA ASN A 158 18.18 13.71 -10.61
C ASN A 158 17.93 13.55 -12.12
N PHE A 159 16.70 13.17 -12.49
CA PHE A 159 16.33 12.94 -13.89
C PHE A 159 16.38 14.20 -14.77
N HIS A 160 16.19 15.41 -14.22
CA HIS A 160 16.31 16.65 -14.97
C HIS A 160 17.74 16.92 -15.39
N GLU A 161 18.68 16.77 -14.46
CA GLU A 161 20.10 17.04 -14.64
C GLU A 161 20.88 15.82 -15.13
N ARG A 162 20.21 14.67 -15.30
CA ARG A 162 20.81 13.37 -15.67
C ARG A 162 21.85 12.87 -14.65
N GLN A 163 21.76 13.33 -13.42
CA GLN A 163 22.64 12.87 -12.36
C GLN A 163 22.23 11.46 -11.90
N GLY A 164 23.21 10.57 -11.71
CA GLY A 164 22.99 9.22 -11.23
C GLY A 164 22.51 8.23 -12.30
N GLU A 165 22.41 8.62 -13.59
CA GLU A 165 21.99 7.72 -14.69
C GLU A 165 22.90 6.48 -14.80
N ASP A 166 24.23 6.63 -14.66
CA ASP A 166 25.16 5.49 -14.74
C ASP A 166 25.01 4.53 -13.57
N CYS A 167 24.83 5.07 -12.35
CA CYS A 167 24.55 4.25 -11.16
C CYS A 167 23.21 3.51 -11.31
N LEU A 168 22.19 4.19 -11.80
CA LEU A 168 20.89 3.59 -12.06
C LEU A 168 20.99 2.46 -13.10
N ALA A 169 21.72 2.69 -14.21
CA ALA A 169 21.94 1.68 -15.26
C ALA A 169 22.68 0.44 -14.73
N ALA A 170 23.73 0.65 -13.92
CA ALA A 170 24.48 -0.44 -13.30
C ALA A 170 23.61 -1.29 -12.35
N ASN A 171 22.79 -0.64 -11.53
CA ASN A 171 21.85 -1.33 -10.63
C ASN A 171 20.76 -2.09 -11.39
N VAL A 172 20.23 -1.49 -12.48
CA VAL A 172 19.25 -2.16 -13.35
C VAL A 172 19.85 -3.42 -13.96
N ASP A 173 21.08 -3.35 -14.51
CA ASP A 173 21.73 -4.52 -15.10
C ASP A 173 22.06 -5.60 -14.08
N ALA A 174 22.48 -5.21 -12.89
CA ALA A 174 22.73 -6.15 -11.80
C ALA A 174 21.45 -6.93 -11.40
N VAL A 175 20.32 -6.24 -11.20
CA VAL A 175 19.05 -6.90 -10.87
C VAL A 175 18.57 -7.77 -12.03
N LEU A 176 18.63 -7.30 -13.27
CA LEU A 176 18.29 -8.10 -14.45
C LEU A 176 19.20 -9.36 -14.57
N GLY A 177 20.46 -9.26 -14.19
CA GLY A 177 21.40 -10.37 -14.14
C GLY A 177 20.95 -11.47 -13.16
N LEU A 178 20.52 -11.07 -11.94
CA LEU A 178 19.98 -11.99 -10.94
C LEU A 178 18.69 -12.67 -11.43
N ILE A 179 17.80 -11.92 -12.07
CA ILE A 179 16.55 -12.47 -12.60
C ILE A 179 16.83 -13.48 -13.72
N ARG A 180 17.74 -13.15 -14.67
CA ARG A 180 18.14 -14.06 -15.75
C ARG A 180 18.69 -15.39 -15.20
N GLU A 181 19.45 -15.33 -14.10
CA GLU A 181 19.96 -16.54 -13.45
C GLU A 181 18.82 -17.40 -12.90
N LYS A 182 17.84 -16.79 -12.21
CA LYS A 182 16.66 -17.50 -11.72
C LYS A 182 15.81 -18.07 -12.83
N TYR A 183 15.61 -17.33 -13.92
CA TYR A 183 14.86 -17.80 -15.08
C TYR A 183 15.53 -19.04 -15.70
N ARG A 184 16.85 -19.04 -15.83
CA ARG A 184 17.60 -20.24 -16.26
C ARG A 184 17.43 -21.41 -15.28
N GLN A 185 17.54 -21.14 -13.97
CA GLN A 185 17.41 -22.17 -12.92
C GLN A 185 16.02 -22.84 -12.95
N TYR A 186 14.97 -22.07 -13.24
CA TYR A 186 13.59 -22.56 -13.22
C TYR A 186 13.02 -22.88 -14.60
N GLY A 187 13.80 -22.76 -15.67
CA GLY A 187 13.35 -23.01 -17.03
C GLY A 187 12.26 -22.04 -17.51
N ILE A 188 12.32 -20.78 -17.07
CA ILE A 188 11.36 -19.75 -17.45
C ILE A 188 11.82 -19.08 -18.75
N ASP A 189 11.03 -19.25 -19.81
CA ASP A 189 11.27 -18.68 -21.13
C ASP A 189 10.51 -17.36 -21.30
N GLU A 190 10.88 -16.37 -20.47
CA GLU A 190 10.30 -15.03 -20.51
C GLU A 190 11.40 -13.97 -20.54
N THR A 191 11.08 -12.79 -21.08
CA THR A 191 11.99 -11.65 -21.04
C THR A 191 11.96 -11.02 -19.65
N PRO A 192 13.04 -11.05 -18.87
CA PRO A 192 13.08 -10.40 -17.57
C PRO A 192 12.98 -8.89 -17.72
N TYR A 193 12.37 -8.25 -16.73
CA TYR A 193 12.26 -6.81 -16.65
C TYR A 193 12.33 -6.34 -15.20
N VAL A 194 12.61 -5.07 -15.01
CA VAL A 194 12.53 -4.39 -13.73
C VAL A 194 11.56 -3.22 -13.81
N VAL A 195 11.05 -2.82 -12.66
CA VAL A 195 10.25 -1.61 -12.52
C VAL A 195 11.01 -0.62 -11.66
N VAL A 196 11.39 0.51 -12.25
CA VAL A 196 12.00 1.63 -11.53
C VAL A 196 10.89 2.53 -11.03
N LYS A 197 10.88 2.80 -9.73
CA LYS A 197 9.85 3.59 -9.05
C LYS A 197 10.51 4.64 -8.17
N ALA A 198 9.89 5.81 -8.05
CA ALA A 198 10.24 6.72 -6.96
C ALA A 198 10.11 5.98 -5.62
N ASP A 199 11.11 6.09 -4.75
CA ASP A 199 11.12 5.39 -3.46
C ASP A 199 10.05 5.91 -2.50
N ALA A 200 9.78 7.21 -2.56
CA ALA A 200 8.65 7.86 -1.90
C ALA A 200 7.44 8.04 -2.85
N GLY A 201 6.29 8.36 -2.26
CA GLY A 201 5.07 8.74 -2.99
C GLY A 201 4.19 7.58 -3.44
N THR A 202 3.02 7.95 -3.96
CA THR A 202 1.87 7.09 -4.26
C THR A 202 1.37 7.28 -5.70
N TYR A 203 0.24 6.67 -6.04
CA TYR A 203 -0.53 6.82 -7.29
C TYR A 203 0.19 6.41 -8.58
N GLY A 204 1.27 5.62 -8.51
CA GLY A 204 1.99 5.15 -9.71
C GLY A 204 2.71 6.25 -10.48
N MET A 205 2.94 7.41 -9.87
CA MET A 205 3.80 8.46 -10.43
C MET A 205 5.27 8.08 -10.29
N GLY A 206 6.13 8.53 -11.21
CA GLY A 206 7.54 8.18 -11.18
C GLY A 206 7.79 6.67 -11.34
N VAL A 207 7.06 6.00 -12.26
CA VAL A 207 7.19 4.56 -12.53
C VAL A 207 7.51 4.32 -14.00
N MET A 208 8.51 3.47 -14.27
CA MET A 208 8.83 2.97 -15.62
C MET A 208 9.24 1.50 -15.56
N THR A 209 8.86 0.74 -16.60
CA THR A 209 9.31 -0.62 -16.86
C THR A 209 10.56 -0.58 -17.72
N VAL A 210 11.56 -1.39 -17.38
CA VAL A 210 12.88 -1.43 -18.02
C VAL A 210 13.27 -2.87 -18.29
N LYS A 211 13.62 -3.19 -19.55
CA LYS A 211 14.06 -4.52 -19.99
C LYS A 211 15.56 -4.58 -20.29
N ASP A 212 16.18 -3.40 -20.44
CA ASP A 212 17.60 -3.25 -20.74
C ASP A 212 18.13 -1.97 -20.09
N ALA A 213 19.33 -2.00 -19.53
CA ALA A 213 19.94 -0.87 -18.81
C ALA A 213 20.11 0.37 -19.70
N SER A 214 20.26 0.22 -21.02
CA SER A 214 20.36 1.35 -21.94
C SER A 214 19.08 2.21 -21.97
N GLN A 215 17.94 1.65 -21.59
CA GLN A 215 16.67 2.39 -21.56
C GLN A 215 16.65 3.49 -20.48
N VAL A 216 17.46 3.39 -19.43
CA VAL A 216 17.53 4.43 -18.39
C VAL A 216 18.51 5.54 -18.71
N THR A 217 19.53 5.29 -19.52
CA THR A 217 20.49 6.33 -20.00
C THR A 217 19.97 7.07 -21.22
N GLY A 218 19.03 6.49 -21.96
CA GLY A 218 18.41 7.05 -23.17
C GLY A 218 17.08 7.76 -22.98
N LEU A 219 16.72 8.15 -21.76
CA LEU A 219 15.42 8.75 -21.47
C LEU A 219 15.17 10.05 -22.24
N SER A 220 14.06 10.12 -22.96
CA SER A 220 13.57 11.36 -23.57
C SER A 220 13.21 12.40 -22.50
N ARG A 221 13.17 13.68 -22.86
CA ARG A 221 12.77 14.76 -21.96
C ARG A 221 11.40 14.49 -21.30
N ARG A 222 10.43 13.93 -22.06
CA ARG A 222 9.10 13.59 -21.56
C ARG A 222 9.17 12.50 -20.48
N GLN A 223 9.98 11.47 -20.69
CA GLN A 223 10.18 10.40 -19.73
C GLN A 223 10.86 10.90 -18.46
N ARG A 224 11.93 11.72 -18.60
CA ARG A 224 12.59 12.34 -17.44
C ARG A 224 11.63 13.19 -16.63
N ASN A 225 10.82 14.04 -17.27
CA ASN A 225 9.82 14.83 -16.58
C ASN A 225 8.79 13.97 -15.83
N LYS A 226 8.38 12.83 -16.42
CA LYS A 226 7.48 11.87 -15.75
C LYS A 226 8.12 11.25 -14.51
N MET A 227 9.43 10.99 -14.54
CA MET A 227 10.17 10.36 -13.45
C MET A 227 10.63 11.34 -12.37
N SER A 228 10.66 12.65 -12.67
CA SER A 228 11.24 13.67 -11.79
C SER A 228 10.35 14.08 -10.60
N VAL A 229 9.05 13.84 -10.70
CA VAL A 229 8.06 14.40 -9.76
C VAL A 229 7.05 13.34 -9.35
N VAL A 230 6.71 13.32 -8.07
CA VAL A 230 5.60 12.54 -7.50
C VAL A 230 4.43 13.45 -7.12
N LYS A 231 3.38 12.88 -6.49
CA LYS A 231 2.23 13.63 -5.96
C LYS A 231 2.73 14.82 -5.10
N GLU A 232 2.00 15.92 -5.11
CA GLU A 232 2.33 17.19 -4.45
C GLU A 232 3.58 17.92 -5.01
N GLY A 233 4.07 17.50 -6.18
CA GLY A 233 5.21 18.17 -6.85
C GLY A 233 6.57 17.91 -6.20
N LEU A 234 6.68 16.94 -5.31
CA LEU A 234 7.95 16.59 -4.66
C LEU A 234 8.94 16.02 -5.66
N ALA A 235 10.19 16.48 -5.60
CA ALA A 235 11.26 16.00 -6.47
C ALA A 235 11.66 14.56 -6.08
N VAL A 236 11.88 13.72 -7.11
CA VAL A 236 12.40 12.37 -6.93
C VAL A 236 13.92 12.44 -6.84
N SER A 237 14.46 12.08 -5.68
CA SER A 237 15.92 12.00 -5.42
C SER A 237 16.41 10.58 -5.17
N GLN A 238 15.50 9.65 -4.95
CA GLN A 238 15.80 8.24 -4.67
C GLN A 238 14.80 7.36 -5.41
N VAL A 239 15.27 6.25 -5.98
CA VAL A 239 14.45 5.26 -6.66
C VAL A 239 14.74 3.86 -6.15
N ILE A 240 13.72 3.02 -6.17
CA ILE A 240 13.84 1.56 -6.03
C ILE A 240 13.74 0.93 -7.41
N ILE A 241 14.64 -0.02 -7.68
CA ILE A 241 14.65 -0.89 -8.86
C ILE A 241 14.15 -2.24 -8.38
N GLN A 242 12.99 -2.64 -8.80
CA GLN A 242 12.32 -3.86 -8.36
C GLN A 242 12.18 -4.83 -9.53
N GLU A 243 12.42 -6.12 -9.27
CA GLU A 243 12.08 -7.18 -10.21
C GLU A 243 10.63 -7.07 -10.67
N GLY A 244 10.43 -7.13 -11.97
CA GLY A 244 9.11 -7.22 -12.57
C GLY A 244 8.61 -8.65 -12.56
N VAL A 245 7.42 -8.86 -12.02
CA VAL A 245 6.76 -10.17 -11.96
C VAL A 245 5.71 -10.24 -13.06
N HIS A 246 5.80 -11.24 -13.93
CA HIS A 246 4.79 -11.45 -14.97
C HIS A 246 3.45 -11.85 -14.36
N THR A 247 2.37 -11.20 -14.81
CA THR A 247 1.02 -11.46 -14.34
C THR A 247 0.34 -12.47 -15.27
N TYR A 248 0.19 -13.71 -14.82
CA TYR A 248 -0.42 -14.78 -15.62
C TYR A 248 -1.92 -14.99 -15.36
N GLU A 249 -2.45 -14.37 -14.32
CA GLU A 249 -3.89 -14.44 -14.05
C GLU A 249 -4.66 -13.74 -15.15
N ARG A 250 -5.77 -14.34 -15.54
CA ARG A 250 -6.72 -13.78 -16.50
C ARG A 250 -8.13 -13.94 -15.97
N VAL A 251 -8.94 -12.92 -16.14
CA VAL A 251 -10.32 -12.87 -15.67
C VAL A 251 -11.21 -12.31 -16.79
N GLY A 252 -12.45 -12.73 -16.81
CA GLY A 252 -13.41 -12.39 -17.86
C GLY A 252 -13.56 -13.48 -18.91
N SER A 253 -14.29 -13.20 -19.96
CA SER A 253 -14.54 -14.12 -21.08
C SER A 253 -14.62 -13.38 -22.42
N GLY A 254 -14.10 -14.01 -23.47
CA GLY A 254 -14.14 -13.45 -24.84
C GLY A 254 -13.38 -12.12 -24.93
N VAL A 255 -14.04 -11.08 -25.45
CA VAL A 255 -13.42 -9.76 -25.70
C VAL A 255 -13.11 -9.01 -24.41
N GLU A 256 -13.78 -9.35 -23.31
CA GLU A 256 -13.61 -8.73 -22.00
C GLU A 256 -12.55 -9.45 -21.14
N GLU A 257 -12.01 -10.56 -21.62
CA GLU A 257 -10.94 -11.26 -20.93
C GLU A 257 -9.67 -10.38 -20.87
N GLY A 258 -9.15 -10.16 -19.67
CA GLY A 258 -7.99 -9.34 -19.45
C GLY A 258 -6.98 -9.97 -18.49
N VAL A 259 -5.75 -9.46 -18.53
CA VAL A 259 -4.74 -9.75 -17.51
C VAL A 259 -5.22 -9.19 -16.18
N ALA A 260 -5.06 -9.96 -15.11
CA ALA A 260 -5.64 -9.66 -13.81
C ALA A 260 -4.59 -9.77 -12.69
N GLU A 261 -4.45 -8.73 -11.88
CA GLU A 261 -3.64 -8.79 -10.67
C GLU A 261 -4.52 -8.81 -9.42
N PRO A 262 -4.28 -9.73 -8.47
CA PRO A 262 -5.06 -9.80 -7.25
C PRO A 262 -4.67 -8.66 -6.28
N VAL A 263 -5.69 -8.06 -5.68
CA VAL A 263 -5.55 -7.15 -4.54
C VAL A 263 -6.23 -7.78 -3.35
N VAL A 264 -5.49 -7.95 -2.27
CA VAL A 264 -5.95 -8.62 -1.05
C VAL A 264 -5.99 -7.62 0.09
N TYR A 265 -7.14 -7.55 0.76
CA TYR A 265 -7.30 -6.76 1.98
C TYR A 265 -7.04 -7.59 3.22
N MET A 266 -6.25 -7.04 4.12
CA MET A 266 -5.94 -7.64 5.42
C MET A 266 -6.42 -6.73 6.55
N ILE A 267 -6.98 -7.34 7.59
CA ILE A 267 -7.18 -6.69 8.89
C ILE A 267 -6.54 -7.61 9.94
N ASP A 268 -5.52 -7.11 10.62
CA ASP A 268 -4.65 -7.95 11.45
C ASP A 268 -4.14 -9.14 10.58
N ARG A 269 -4.14 -10.34 11.07
CA ARG A 269 -3.72 -11.57 10.37
C ARG A 269 -4.78 -12.17 9.43
N PHE A 270 -5.93 -11.54 9.33
CA PHE A 270 -7.06 -12.08 8.57
C PHE A 270 -7.15 -11.46 7.18
N VAL A 271 -7.30 -12.30 6.17
CA VAL A 271 -7.72 -11.87 4.84
C VAL A 271 -9.22 -11.63 4.90
N VAL A 272 -9.65 -10.40 4.66
CA VAL A 272 -11.06 -9.99 4.81
C VAL A 272 -11.76 -9.74 3.49
N GLY A 273 -11.02 -9.70 2.39
CA GLY A 273 -11.59 -9.49 1.07
C GLY A 273 -10.53 -9.24 0.01
N GLY A 274 -10.96 -8.98 -1.20
CA GLY A 274 -10.09 -8.64 -2.31
C GLY A 274 -10.85 -8.44 -3.61
N PHE A 275 -10.11 -8.06 -4.63
CA PHE A 275 -10.60 -7.93 -6.00
C PHE A 275 -9.45 -8.17 -6.98
N TYR A 276 -9.80 -8.43 -8.23
CA TYR A 276 -8.87 -8.37 -9.34
C TYR A 276 -8.88 -6.99 -9.98
N ARG A 277 -7.71 -6.43 -10.24
CA ARG A 277 -7.55 -5.33 -11.18
C ARG A 277 -7.32 -5.94 -12.55
N VAL A 278 -8.23 -5.71 -13.47
CA VAL A 278 -8.26 -6.34 -14.80
C VAL A 278 -8.02 -5.29 -15.88
N HIS A 279 -7.24 -5.65 -16.90
CA HIS A 279 -7.03 -4.79 -18.06
C HIS A 279 -6.95 -5.63 -19.35
N SER A 280 -7.92 -5.50 -20.24
CA SER A 280 -7.97 -6.25 -21.52
C SER A 280 -6.97 -5.75 -22.57
N GLY A 281 -6.53 -4.51 -22.50
CA GLY A 281 -5.58 -3.90 -23.45
C GLY A 281 -4.12 -3.86 -22.98
N ARG A 282 -3.77 -4.56 -21.88
CA ARG A 282 -2.41 -4.60 -21.34
C ARG A 282 -1.85 -6.02 -21.32
N GLY A 283 -0.53 -6.13 -21.51
CA GLY A 283 0.21 -7.37 -21.40
C GLY A 283 0.56 -7.74 -19.96
N LYS A 284 1.07 -8.97 -19.79
CA LYS A 284 1.46 -9.55 -18.50
C LYS A 284 2.65 -8.87 -17.81
N ASP A 285 3.40 -8.05 -18.52
CA ASP A 285 4.58 -7.29 -18.08
C ASP A 285 4.33 -5.78 -18.02
N GLU A 286 3.07 -5.36 -18.08
CA GLU A 286 2.67 -3.96 -18.08
C GLU A 286 1.95 -3.57 -16.78
N ASN A 287 1.99 -2.29 -16.46
CA ASN A 287 1.23 -1.75 -15.34
C ASN A 287 -0.27 -1.74 -15.65
N LEU A 288 -1.05 -2.54 -14.93
CA LEU A 288 -2.49 -2.63 -15.10
C LEU A 288 -3.26 -1.43 -14.51
N ASN A 289 -2.62 -0.64 -13.63
CA ASN A 289 -3.20 0.60 -13.10
C ASN A 289 -3.12 1.72 -14.16
N ALA A 290 -3.96 1.62 -15.17
CA ALA A 290 -3.99 2.51 -16.33
C ALA A 290 -5.44 2.74 -16.80
N PRO A 291 -5.72 3.80 -17.57
CA PRO A 291 -7.03 4.02 -18.14
C PRO A 291 -7.52 2.80 -18.94
N GLY A 292 -8.75 2.39 -18.71
CA GLY A 292 -9.34 1.17 -19.30
C GLY A 292 -9.31 -0.05 -18.38
N MET A 293 -8.71 0.05 -17.19
CA MET A 293 -8.84 -0.99 -16.18
C MET A 293 -10.25 -1.01 -15.57
N HIS A 294 -10.63 -2.19 -15.09
CA HIS A 294 -11.84 -2.37 -14.28
C HIS A 294 -11.54 -3.32 -13.12
N PHE A 295 -12.51 -3.46 -12.21
CA PHE A 295 -12.36 -4.30 -11.03
C PHE A 295 -13.37 -5.45 -11.10
N GLU A 296 -12.86 -6.66 -10.83
CA GLU A 296 -13.68 -7.86 -10.68
C GLU A 296 -13.60 -8.35 -9.24
N PRO A 297 -14.72 -8.71 -8.61
CA PRO A 297 -14.69 -9.24 -7.25
C PRO A 297 -13.85 -10.51 -7.19
N LEU A 298 -13.00 -10.61 -6.16
CA LEU A 298 -12.33 -11.84 -5.82
C LEU A 298 -13.30 -12.67 -4.98
N ALA A 299 -13.84 -13.76 -5.53
CA ALA A 299 -14.74 -14.62 -4.81
C ALA A 299 -13.98 -15.42 -3.76
N PHE A 300 -14.28 -15.19 -2.48
CA PHE A 300 -13.85 -16.03 -1.38
C PHE A 300 -15.00 -17.01 -1.04
N GLU A 301 -15.13 -18.10 -1.77
CA GLU A 301 -16.12 -19.13 -1.45
C GLU A 301 -15.78 -19.87 -0.16
N THR A 302 -14.50 -19.95 0.18
CA THR A 302 -14.00 -20.57 1.40
C THR A 302 -12.94 -19.67 2.05
N SER A 303 -12.78 -19.80 3.37
CA SER A 303 -11.74 -19.07 4.10
C SER A 303 -10.36 -19.43 3.54
N CYS A 304 -9.67 -18.48 2.92
CA CYS A 304 -8.28 -18.64 2.51
C CYS A 304 -7.28 -18.56 3.70
N SER A 305 -7.77 -18.56 4.92
CA SER A 305 -6.95 -18.49 6.14
C SER A 305 -6.44 -19.85 6.60
N LEU A 306 -7.06 -20.94 6.20
CA LEU A 306 -6.68 -22.30 6.58
C LEU A 306 -6.69 -23.21 5.35
N PRO A 307 -5.78 -24.21 5.28
CA PRO A 307 -5.88 -25.27 4.29
C PRO A 307 -7.23 -25.98 4.42
N ASP A 308 -7.86 -26.29 3.30
CA ASP A 308 -9.05 -27.12 3.29
C ASP A 308 -8.63 -28.58 3.51
N HIS A 309 -8.91 -29.09 4.70
CA HIS A 309 -8.60 -30.48 5.04
C HIS A 309 -9.47 -31.51 4.31
N CYS A 310 -10.55 -31.07 3.65
CA CYS A 310 -11.40 -31.90 2.82
C CYS A 310 -10.96 -31.95 1.35
N GLN A 311 -9.96 -31.15 0.98
CA GLN A 311 -9.44 -31.13 -0.37
C GLN A 311 -8.60 -32.39 -0.66
N ASN A 312 -8.86 -33.03 -1.81
CA ASN A 312 -8.04 -34.16 -2.23
C ASN A 312 -6.56 -33.75 -2.39
N PRO A 313 -5.59 -34.61 -2.05
CA PRO A 313 -4.17 -34.31 -2.23
C PRO A 313 -3.77 -33.88 -3.64
N ASP A 314 -4.48 -34.38 -4.65
CA ASP A 314 -4.25 -34.09 -6.06
C ASP A 314 -5.11 -32.93 -6.62
N ALA A 315 -5.86 -32.24 -5.77
CA ALA A 315 -6.64 -31.08 -6.20
C ALA A 315 -5.73 -29.95 -6.70
N ALA A 316 -6.22 -29.16 -7.66
CA ALA A 316 -5.49 -28.00 -8.15
C ALA A 316 -5.15 -27.06 -7.01
N PRO A 317 -3.93 -26.48 -6.96
CA PRO A 317 -3.52 -25.57 -5.90
C PRO A 317 -4.49 -24.39 -5.78
N ASN A 318 -4.95 -24.11 -4.57
CA ASN A 318 -5.75 -22.92 -4.30
C ASN A 318 -4.83 -21.68 -4.31
N ARG A 319 -4.87 -20.90 -5.38
CA ARG A 319 -4.05 -19.70 -5.57
C ARG A 319 -4.31 -18.64 -4.49
N PHE A 320 -5.54 -18.55 -4.00
CA PHE A 320 -5.90 -17.60 -2.94
C PHE A 320 -5.19 -17.90 -1.63
N TYR A 321 -4.87 -19.16 -1.37
CA TYR A 321 -4.05 -19.52 -0.22
C TYR A 321 -2.64 -18.92 -0.33
N ALA A 322 -2.01 -19.00 -1.50
CA ALA A 322 -0.71 -18.40 -1.75
C ALA A 322 -0.75 -16.86 -1.60
N TYR A 323 -1.79 -16.20 -2.11
CA TYR A 323 -1.98 -14.76 -1.93
C TYR A 323 -2.12 -14.39 -0.45
N GLY A 324 -2.86 -15.18 0.32
CA GLY A 324 -3.02 -15.00 1.77
C GLY A 324 -1.71 -15.19 2.54
N VAL A 325 -0.84 -16.12 2.13
CA VAL A 325 0.49 -16.30 2.72
C VAL A 325 1.35 -15.07 2.45
N VAL A 326 1.47 -14.65 1.18
CA VAL A 326 2.27 -13.47 0.80
C VAL A 326 1.75 -12.21 1.49
N ALA A 327 0.43 -12.03 1.58
CA ALA A 327 -0.18 -10.89 2.27
C ALA A 327 0.19 -10.85 3.77
N ARG A 328 0.22 -12.01 4.45
CA ARG A 328 0.64 -12.08 5.86
C ARG A 328 2.13 -11.78 6.04
N LEU A 329 2.97 -12.27 5.15
CA LEU A 329 4.40 -11.93 5.17
C LEU A 329 4.61 -10.44 4.95
N ALA A 330 3.88 -9.83 4.02
CA ALA A 330 3.92 -8.38 3.78
C ALA A 330 3.42 -7.57 4.99
N GLN A 331 2.42 -8.07 5.71
CA GLN A 331 1.95 -7.43 6.93
C GLN A 331 2.98 -7.50 8.07
N LEU A 332 3.62 -8.66 8.27
CA LEU A 332 4.72 -8.80 9.22
C LEU A 332 5.88 -7.86 8.86
N ALA A 333 6.21 -7.77 7.58
CA ALA A 333 7.22 -6.84 7.08
C ALA A 333 6.84 -5.38 7.34
N ALA A 334 5.57 -5.02 7.14
CA ALA A 334 5.08 -3.67 7.45
C ALA A 334 5.18 -3.35 8.95
N SER A 335 4.89 -4.32 9.82
CA SER A 335 5.06 -4.15 11.27
C SER A 335 6.53 -3.93 11.64
N LEU A 336 7.44 -4.74 11.08
CA LEU A 336 8.88 -4.61 11.28
C LEU A 336 9.43 -3.29 10.73
N GLU A 337 8.95 -2.85 9.57
CA GLU A 337 9.27 -1.54 9.00
C GLU A 337 8.87 -0.41 9.95
N LEU A 338 7.63 -0.44 10.43
CA LEU A 338 7.11 0.60 11.34
C LEU A 338 7.86 0.63 12.67
N GLU A 339 8.19 -0.52 13.25
CA GLU A 339 9.03 -0.60 14.45
C GLU A 339 10.41 0.04 14.24
N ARG A 340 11.06 -0.23 13.10
CA ARG A 340 12.39 0.30 12.78
C ARG A 340 12.40 1.78 12.42
N THR A 341 11.29 2.31 11.95
CA THR A 341 11.15 3.71 11.55
C THR A 341 10.43 4.56 12.58
N ALA A 342 9.98 3.98 13.68
CA ALA A 342 9.34 4.70 14.78
C ALA A 342 10.30 5.74 15.36
N PRO A 343 9.83 6.96 15.67
CA PRO A 343 10.59 7.93 16.43
C PRO A 343 11.06 7.34 17.76
N ARG A 344 12.28 7.65 18.19
CA ARG A 344 12.88 7.05 19.40
C ARG A 344 12.08 7.29 20.68
N GLU A 345 11.27 8.33 20.72
CA GLU A 345 10.40 8.67 21.84
C GLU A 345 9.18 7.75 21.97
N GLU A 346 8.67 7.19 20.85
CA GLU A 346 7.56 6.23 20.85
C GLU A 346 7.94 4.84 21.38
N LEU A 347 9.21 4.45 21.31
CA LEU A 347 9.72 3.15 21.79
C LEU A 347 9.75 3.01 23.32
N ILE A 348 9.70 4.13 24.06
CA ILE A 348 9.80 4.14 25.53
C ILE A 348 8.43 3.94 26.19
N SER A 349 7.32 4.19 25.51
CA SER A 349 5.98 4.13 26.08
C SER A 349 5.31 2.74 26.03
N CYS A 350 5.92 1.75 25.39
CA CYS A 350 5.39 0.39 25.22
C CYS A 350 6.10 -0.69 26.08
N ALA A 351 6.99 -0.29 27.03
CA ALA A 351 7.74 -1.22 27.89
C ALA A 351 7.08 -1.43 29.26
#